data_26d2431aa6ddceeaf62969f000ebf3c5
#
_entry.id   26d2431aa6ddceeaf62969f000ebf3c5
#
_cell.length_a   1.000
_cell.length_b   1.000
_cell.length_c   1.000
_cell.angle_alpha   90.00
_cell.angle_beta   90.00
_cell.angle_gamma   90.00
#
_symmetry.space_group_name_H-M   'P 1'
#
loop_
_entity.id
_entity.type
_entity.pdbx_description
1 polymer ?
#
loop_
_entity_poly.entity_id
_entity_poly.type
_entity_poly.pdbx_seq_one_letter_code
_entity_poly.pdbx_strand_id
1 'polypeptide(L)'
;MGDLMQAMVLDEFGGPEVLHIAAIERPRAAPGNVVVEVAYAGVNPADWKAREGWLSRYFQYQFPFVVGFDAAGIVAEVGEGVTGLKVGDRVVTASNQGMGERGSYAQFVASVEERCVKLPDHVALVDAAAMPTAAITAWEAVFDVGGTEAGSIVLVNGGAGGTGSYAIQLARMAGARVAATCGPANMDYVRGLGAELAIDYRQGDVADAVRAWAPEGVDLVVDTVGQGSLLEAVEFTRKGGVIAPIATLIADEPTIDPARAEARGVRVVPTISSHANQPRQLAALVAALAEGKIHAPEITLMPLDQAGEAHRKIQAGHVRGKIVLVVNEALGR
;
A
#
# COMPACT_ATOMS: atom_id res chain seq x y z
N MET A 1 -22.13 19.30 -23.75
CA MET A 1 -20.88 18.52 -23.72
C MET A 1 -20.48 18.44 -22.26
N GLY A 2 -20.26 17.25 -21.70
CA GLY A 2 -19.78 17.12 -20.33
C GLY A 2 -18.38 17.72 -20.20
N ASP A 3 -18.01 18.16 -18.98
CA ASP A 3 -16.64 18.60 -18.71
C ASP A 3 -15.69 17.43 -18.93
N LEU A 4 -14.63 17.60 -19.71
CA LEU A 4 -13.59 16.60 -19.92
C LEU A 4 -12.46 16.78 -18.94
N MET A 5 -11.79 15.68 -18.59
CA MET A 5 -10.57 15.65 -17.78
C MET A 5 -9.49 14.81 -18.46
N GLN A 6 -8.23 15.06 -18.16
CA GLN A 6 -7.12 14.20 -18.55
C GLN A 6 -7.01 13.02 -17.58
N ALA A 7 -6.83 11.83 -18.14
CA ALA A 7 -6.59 10.62 -17.37
C ALA A 7 -5.61 9.69 -18.10
N MET A 8 -4.91 8.86 -17.34
CA MET A 8 -4.13 7.75 -17.83
C MET A 8 -5.08 6.56 -18.00
N VAL A 9 -5.36 6.19 -19.25
CA VAL A 9 -6.32 5.13 -19.59
C VAL A 9 -5.64 3.93 -20.22
N LEU A 10 -6.34 2.80 -20.21
CA LEU A 10 -6.06 1.64 -21.05
C LEU A 10 -7.37 1.21 -21.73
N ASP A 11 -7.26 0.79 -23.00
CA ASP A 11 -8.38 0.31 -23.80
C ASP A 11 -8.47 -1.22 -23.82
N GLU A 12 -7.41 -1.89 -23.41
CA GLU A 12 -7.29 -3.35 -23.26
C GLU A 12 -6.28 -3.71 -22.19
N PHE A 13 -6.29 -4.96 -21.72
CA PHE A 13 -5.25 -5.47 -20.82
C PHE A 13 -3.92 -5.64 -21.56
N GLY A 14 -2.82 -5.38 -20.86
CA GLY A 14 -1.51 -5.54 -21.48
C GLY A 14 -0.35 -5.06 -20.60
N GLY A 15 0.81 -4.93 -21.23
CA GLY A 15 2.01 -4.38 -20.62
C GLY A 15 1.90 -2.87 -20.36
N PRO A 16 2.95 -2.23 -19.80
CA PRO A 16 2.93 -0.79 -19.50
C PRO A 16 2.65 0.13 -20.69
N GLU A 17 2.86 -0.36 -21.92
CA GLU A 17 2.63 0.36 -23.19
C GLU A 17 1.18 0.60 -23.52
N VAL A 18 0.23 -0.12 -22.90
CA VAL A 18 -1.21 0.13 -23.14
C VAL A 18 -1.71 1.38 -22.44
N LEU A 19 -0.91 1.94 -21.52
CA LEU A 19 -1.25 3.16 -20.80
C LEU A 19 -0.98 4.39 -21.65
N HIS A 20 -1.99 5.24 -21.84
CA HIS A 20 -1.86 6.51 -22.55
C HIS A 20 -2.76 7.60 -21.94
N ILE A 21 -2.41 8.86 -22.17
CA ILE A 21 -3.24 9.99 -21.74
C ILE A 21 -4.40 10.16 -22.72
N ALA A 22 -5.62 10.27 -22.18
CA ALA A 22 -6.82 10.59 -22.94
C ALA A 22 -7.70 11.63 -22.22
N ALA A 23 -8.49 12.35 -23.00
CA ALA A 23 -9.56 13.18 -22.49
C ALA A 23 -10.82 12.34 -22.33
N ILE A 24 -11.30 12.20 -21.11
CA ILE A 24 -12.50 11.42 -20.77
C ILE A 24 -13.48 12.30 -19.98
N GLU A 25 -14.71 11.85 -19.86
CA GLU A 25 -15.71 12.56 -19.07
C GLU A 25 -15.33 12.61 -17.59
N ARG A 26 -15.36 13.82 -17.00
CA ARG A 26 -15.14 14.05 -15.58
C ARG A 26 -16.26 13.37 -14.76
N PRO A 27 -15.94 12.65 -13.68
CA PRO A 27 -16.96 12.07 -12.81
C PRO A 27 -17.80 13.16 -12.13
N ARG A 28 -19.05 12.82 -11.81
CA ARG A 28 -19.93 13.62 -10.95
C ARG A 28 -20.14 12.91 -9.64
N ALA A 29 -20.38 13.67 -8.59
CA ALA A 29 -20.63 13.09 -7.28
C ALA A 29 -22.03 12.46 -7.23
N ALA A 30 -22.08 11.12 -7.23
CA ALA A 30 -23.28 10.37 -6.93
C ALA A 30 -23.68 10.54 -5.45
N PRO A 31 -24.94 10.22 -5.05
CA PRO A 31 -25.32 10.22 -3.64
C PRO A 31 -24.34 9.40 -2.77
N GLY A 32 -23.88 9.97 -1.66
CA GLY A 32 -22.88 9.40 -0.75
C GLY A 32 -21.44 9.45 -1.23
N ASN A 33 -21.18 9.98 -2.44
CA ASN A 33 -19.84 10.10 -3.01
C ASN A 33 -19.35 11.55 -2.99
N VAL A 34 -18.04 11.68 -3.08
CA VAL A 34 -17.34 12.95 -3.37
C VAL A 34 -16.52 12.81 -4.65
N VAL A 35 -16.28 13.92 -5.33
CA VAL A 35 -15.28 13.99 -6.39
C VAL A 35 -14.07 14.75 -5.85
N VAL A 36 -12.91 14.12 -5.93
CA VAL A 36 -11.64 14.69 -5.50
C VAL A 36 -10.86 15.16 -6.72
N GLU A 37 -10.44 16.41 -6.74
CA GLU A 37 -9.42 16.91 -7.66
C GLU A 37 -8.06 16.41 -7.16
N VAL A 38 -7.42 15.57 -7.95
CA VAL A 38 -6.23 14.80 -7.54
C VAL A 38 -4.98 15.67 -7.70
N ALA A 39 -4.26 15.87 -6.60
CA ALA A 39 -2.93 16.46 -6.63
C ALA A 39 -1.87 15.38 -6.92
N TYR A 40 -1.96 14.28 -6.21
CA TYR A 40 -1.01 13.17 -6.26
C TYR A 40 -1.72 11.81 -6.23
N ALA A 41 -1.18 10.83 -6.97
CA ALA A 41 -1.65 9.45 -6.98
C ALA A 41 -0.51 8.49 -6.63
N GLY A 42 -0.68 7.65 -5.60
CA GLY A 42 0.28 6.63 -5.22
C GLY A 42 0.30 5.45 -6.19
N VAL A 43 1.47 4.91 -6.48
CA VAL A 43 1.63 3.73 -7.35
C VAL A 43 1.87 2.48 -6.51
N ASN A 44 1.14 1.41 -6.85
CA ASN A 44 1.15 0.15 -6.11
C ASN A 44 1.30 -1.07 -7.04
N PRO A 45 1.81 -2.21 -6.55
CA PRO A 45 1.80 -3.44 -7.32
C PRO A 45 0.40 -3.86 -7.80
N ALA A 46 -0.65 -3.53 -7.04
CA ALA A 46 -2.03 -3.81 -7.43
C ALA A 46 -2.45 -3.07 -8.70
N ASP A 47 -1.90 -1.88 -8.98
CA ASP A 47 -2.25 -1.08 -10.15
C ASP A 47 -1.80 -1.74 -11.45
N TRP A 48 -0.56 -2.25 -11.51
CA TRP A 48 -0.11 -2.95 -12.69
C TRP A 48 -0.78 -4.32 -12.86
N LYS A 49 -1.14 -4.99 -11.77
CA LYS A 49 -1.93 -6.23 -11.81
C LYS A 49 -3.34 -5.97 -12.33
N ALA A 50 -3.96 -4.84 -11.95
CA ALA A 50 -5.22 -4.38 -12.52
C ALA A 50 -5.08 -4.12 -14.02
N ARG A 51 -4.01 -3.42 -14.46
CA ARG A 51 -3.73 -3.15 -15.87
C ARG A 51 -3.58 -4.44 -16.70
N GLU A 52 -2.98 -5.49 -16.13
CA GLU A 52 -2.80 -6.79 -16.79
C GLU A 52 -4.02 -7.73 -16.66
N GLY A 53 -5.09 -7.28 -16.00
CA GLY A 53 -6.33 -8.04 -15.86
C GLY A 53 -6.31 -9.11 -14.77
N TRP A 54 -5.28 -9.18 -13.92
CA TRP A 54 -5.18 -10.19 -12.84
C TRP A 54 -6.29 -10.04 -11.79
N LEU A 55 -6.90 -8.86 -11.71
CA LEU A 55 -8.00 -8.58 -10.79
C LEU A 55 -9.39 -8.86 -11.39
N SER A 56 -9.49 -9.46 -12.59
CA SER A 56 -10.76 -9.68 -13.30
C SER A 56 -11.77 -10.54 -12.52
N ARG A 57 -11.32 -11.33 -11.52
CA ARG A 57 -12.22 -12.07 -10.63
C ARG A 57 -12.92 -11.18 -9.59
N TYR A 58 -12.36 -10.00 -9.35
CA TYR A 58 -12.81 -9.07 -8.31
C TYR A 58 -13.37 -7.77 -8.88
N PHE A 59 -12.95 -7.40 -10.11
CA PHE A 59 -13.24 -6.12 -10.73
C PHE A 59 -14.19 -6.27 -11.92
N GLN A 60 -15.08 -5.29 -12.04
CA GLN A 60 -15.83 -5.04 -13.28
C GLN A 60 -15.06 -4.00 -14.10
N TYR A 61 -14.39 -4.46 -15.15
CA TYR A 61 -13.68 -3.59 -16.06
C TYR A 61 -14.63 -3.01 -17.10
N GLN A 62 -14.54 -1.69 -17.29
CA GLN A 62 -15.21 -0.98 -18.37
C GLN A 62 -14.16 -0.13 -19.10
N PHE A 63 -13.85 -0.48 -20.33
CA PHE A 63 -12.88 0.26 -21.14
C PHE A 63 -13.51 1.49 -21.82
N PRO A 64 -12.79 2.62 -21.97
CA PRO A 64 -11.45 2.84 -21.43
C PRO A 64 -11.43 2.83 -19.90
N PHE A 65 -10.48 2.09 -19.32
CA PHE A 65 -10.35 1.93 -17.87
C PHE A 65 -9.23 2.82 -17.34
N VAL A 66 -9.42 3.41 -16.16
CA VAL A 66 -8.41 4.17 -15.43
C VAL A 66 -7.99 3.37 -14.20
N VAL A 67 -6.70 3.07 -14.08
CA VAL A 67 -6.12 2.41 -12.91
C VAL A 67 -5.79 3.42 -11.79
N GLY A 68 -5.42 2.91 -10.63
CA GLY A 68 -4.92 3.68 -9.50
C GLY A 68 -5.81 3.58 -8.27
N PHE A 69 -5.24 3.08 -7.16
CA PHE A 69 -5.97 2.98 -5.90
C PHE A 69 -5.86 4.25 -5.05
N ASP A 70 -4.66 4.83 -4.96
CA ASP A 70 -4.33 5.86 -3.98
C ASP A 70 -4.42 7.26 -4.58
N ALA A 71 -5.09 8.18 -3.88
CA ALA A 71 -5.11 9.59 -4.24
C ALA A 71 -5.09 10.49 -3.01
N ALA A 72 -4.46 11.66 -3.14
CA ALA A 72 -4.66 12.78 -2.25
C ALA A 72 -4.91 14.05 -3.07
N GLY A 73 -5.80 14.91 -2.58
CA GLY A 73 -6.21 16.10 -3.30
C GLY A 73 -7.24 16.92 -2.54
N ILE A 74 -8.05 17.65 -3.29
CA ILE A 74 -9.05 18.58 -2.76
C ILE A 74 -10.45 18.11 -3.20
N VAL A 75 -11.41 18.10 -2.29
CA VAL A 75 -12.81 17.83 -2.62
C VAL A 75 -13.32 18.91 -3.57
N ALA A 76 -13.69 18.53 -4.78
CA ALA A 76 -14.19 19.42 -5.82
C ALA A 76 -15.72 19.40 -5.94
N GLU A 77 -16.37 18.29 -5.56
CA GLU A 77 -17.83 18.15 -5.59
C GLU A 77 -18.27 17.17 -4.49
N VAL A 78 -19.44 17.39 -3.91
CA VAL A 78 -20.05 16.51 -2.92
C VAL A 78 -21.43 16.09 -3.40
N GLY A 79 -21.76 14.80 -3.27
CA GLY A 79 -23.05 14.24 -3.60
C GLY A 79 -24.07 14.41 -2.49
N GLU A 80 -25.34 14.11 -2.81
CA GLU A 80 -26.41 14.10 -1.83
C GLU A 80 -26.10 13.14 -0.68
N GLY A 81 -26.38 13.55 0.56
CA GLY A 81 -26.19 12.72 1.76
C GLY A 81 -24.78 12.75 2.35
N VAL A 82 -23.79 13.33 1.67
CA VAL A 82 -22.45 13.56 2.23
C VAL A 82 -22.53 14.61 3.34
N THR A 83 -22.00 14.29 4.52
CA THR A 83 -22.10 15.16 5.72
C THR A 83 -20.78 15.48 6.39
N GLY A 84 -19.76 14.63 6.24
CA GLY A 84 -18.44 14.78 6.87
C GLY A 84 -17.44 15.58 6.05
N LEU A 85 -17.72 15.77 4.76
CA LEU A 85 -16.82 16.44 3.81
C LEU A 85 -17.54 17.60 3.10
N LYS A 86 -16.77 18.59 2.71
CA LYS A 86 -17.21 19.74 1.90
C LYS A 86 -16.22 20.09 0.82
N VAL A 87 -16.68 20.80 -0.20
CA VAL A 87 -15.80 21.36 -1.25
C VAL A 87 -14.69 22.21 -0.61
N GLY A 88 -13.47 21.98 -1.06
CA GLY A 88 -12.26 22.60 -0.54
C GLY A 88 -11.55 21.84 0.57
N ASP A 89 -12.15 20.78 1.12
CA ASP A 89 -11.46 19.94 2.11
C ASP A 89 -10.30 19.17 1.44
N ARG A 90 -9.15 19.15 2.14
CA ARG A 90 -7.98 18.34 1.77
C ARG A 90 -8.21 16.91 2.22
N VAL A 91 -8.06 15.96 1.32
CA VAL A 91 -8.39 14.56 1.61
C VAL A 91 -7.35 13.60 1.04
N VAL A 92 -7.28 12.42 1.67
CA VAL A 92 -6.67 11.23 1.10
C VAL A 92 -7.75 10.16 0.95
N THR A 93 -7.66 9.36 -0.11
CA THR A 93 -8.63 8.30 -0.38
C THR A 93 -7.98 7.08 -1.02
N ALA A 94 -8.56 5.90 -0.74
CA ALA A 94 -8.39 4.71 -1.55
C ALA A 94 -9.58 4.64 -2.53
N SER A 95 -9.31 4.74 -3.84
CA SER A 95 -10.36 4.76 -4.86
C SER A 95 -11.16 3.45 -4.93
N ASN A 96 -12.34 3.52 -5.52
CA ASN A 96 -13.22 2.38 -5.79
C ASN A 96 -13.00 1.79 -7.19
N GLN A 97 -11.79 1.88 -7.74
CA GLN A 97 -11.54 1.33 -9.08
C GLN A 97 -12.00 -0.13 -9.19
N GLY A 98 -12.61 -0.46 -10.31
CA GLY A 98 -13.13 -1.80 -10.56
C GLY A 98 -14.45 -2.15 -9.83
N MET A 99 -14.98 -1.24 -9.02
CA MET A 99 -16.28 -1.37 -8.33
C MET A 99 -17.33 -0.39 -8.88
N GLY A 100 -17.29 -0.17 -10.18
CA GLY A 100 -18.15 0.80 -10.87
C GLY A 100 -17.54 2.20 -11.00
N GLU A 101 -16.39 2.44 -10.41
CA GLU A 101 -15.67 3.71 -10.42
C GLU A 101 -14.33 3.59 -11.14
N ARG A 102 -13.83 4.72 -11.62
CA ARG A 102 -12.51 4.85 -12.23
C ARG A 102 -11.43 5.02 -11.17
N GLY A 103 -10.19 4.66 -11.51
CA GLY A 103 -9.03 4.82 -10.64
C GLY A 103 -8.51 6.24 -10.53
N SER A 104 -7.46 6.41 -9.75
CA SER A 104 -6.89 7.69 -9.33
C SER A 104 -5.88 8.31 -10.31
N TYR A 105 -5.50 7.60 -11.41
CA TYR A 105 -4.56 8.17 -12.38
C TYR A 105 -5.27 9.15 -13.34
N ALA A 106 -5.93 10.13 -12.77
CA ALA A 106 -6.76 11.10 -13.47
C ALA A 106 -6.80 12.42 -12.70
N GLN A 107 -7.18 13.50 -13.37
CA GLN A 107 -7.35 14.81 -12.72
C GLN A 107 -8.44 14.80 -11.65
N PHE A 108 -9.47 13.97 -11.82
CA PHE A 108 -10.55 13.82 -10.83
C PHE A 108 -10.87 12.34 -10.61
N VAL A 109 -11.15 11.99 -9.36
CA VAL A 109 -11.60 10.65 -8.97
C VAL A 109 -12.85 10.75 -8.11
N ALA A 110 -13.85 9.91 -8.39
CA ALA A 110 -14.98 9.74 -7.50
C ALA A 110 -14.65 8.69 -6.43
N SER A 111 -15.08 8.93 -5.20
CA SER A 111 -14.92 8.00 -4.10
C SER A 111 -16.08 8.12 -3.12
N VAL A 112 -16.43 7.03 -2.44
CA VAL A 112 -17.43 7.09 -1.36
C VAL A 112 -16.86 7.89 -0.18
N GLU A 113 -17.73 8.66 0.51
CA GLU A 113 -17.34 9.49 1.65
C GLU A 113 -16.54 8.71 2.69
N GLU A 114 -16.96 7.50 3.02
CA GLU A 114 -16.35 6.65 4.05
C GLU A 114 -14.89 6.28 3.79
N ARG A 115 -14.45 6.33 2.53
CA ARG A 115 -13.07 6.04 2.13
C ARG A 115 -12.19 7.29 2.01
N CYS A 116 -12.78 8.46 2.21
CA CYS A 116 -12.07 9.72 2.18
C CYS A 116 -11.80 10.19 3.61
N VAL A 117 -10.54 10.43 3.93
CA VAL A 117 -10.15 10.96 5.23
C VAL A 117 -9.63 12.38 5.05
N LYS A 118 -10.21 13.31 5.82
CA LYS A 118 -9.77 14.70 5.84
C LYS A 118 -8.37 14.82 6.42
N LEU A 119 -7.53 15.59 5.74
CA LEU A 119 -6.15 15.84 6.15
C LEU A 119 -6.04 17.16 6.92
N PRO A 120 -5.30 17.17 8.04
CA PRO A 120 -4.85 18.42 8.66
C PRO A 120 -3.98 19.24 7.71
N ASP A 121 -3.99 20.57 7.87
CA ASP A 121 -3.29 21.49 6.97
C ASP A 121 -1.78 21.27 6.89
N HIS A 122 -1.17 20.80 7.99
CA HIS A 122 0.27 20.54 8.06
C HIS A 122 0.70 19.20 7.44
N VAL A 123 -0.23 18.31 7.07
CA VAL A 123 0.09 17.05 6.39
C VAL A 123 0.21 17.31 4.90
N ALA A 124 1.36 17.01 4.32
CA ALA A 124 1.57 17.18 2.88
C ALA A 124 0.71 16.19 2.06
N LEU A 125 0.06 16.69 0.98
CA LEU A 125 -0.73 15.82 0.10
C LEU A 125 0.10 14.70 -0.53
N VAL A 126 1.37 14.97 -0.82
CA VAL A 126 2.28 13.96 -1.40
C VAL A 126 2.55 12.80 -0.44
N ASP A 127 2.75 13.09 0.84
CA ASP A 127 2.94 12.09 1.88
C ASP A 127 1.67 11.26 2.09
N ALA A 128 0.52 11.93 2.09
CA ALA A 128 -0.77 11.28 2.20
C ALA A 128 -1.07 10.37 0.99
N ALA A 129 -0.73 10.79 -0.24
CA ALA A 129 -0.92 9.97 -1.44
C ALA A 129 -0.06 8.68 -1.47
N ALA A 130 1.09 8.69 -0.78
CA ALA A 130 1.96 7.52 -0.67
C ALA A 130 1.41 6.44 0.27
N MET A 131 0.35 6.73 1.04
CA MET A 131 -0.04 5.96 2.21
C MET A 131 -1.10 4.87 1.94
N PRO A 132 -2.27 5.12 1.32
CA PRO A 132 -3.46 4.28 1.50
C PRO A 132 -3.19 2.78 1.33
N THR A 133 -2.93 2.31 0.14
CA THR A 133 -2.76 0.86 -0.11
C THR A 133 -1.60 0.26 0.69
N ALA A 134 -0.45 0.92 0.71
CA ALA A 134 0.75 0.38 1.36
C ALA A 134 0.61 0.34 2.89
N ALA A 135 0.12 1.42 3.51
CA ALA A 135 0.01 1.51 4.95
C ALA A 135 -1.19 0.73 5.51
N ILE A 136 -2.33 0.70 4.78
CA ILE A 136 -3.48 -0.14 5.15
C ILE A 136 -3.08 -1.62 5.14
N THR A 137 -2.35 -2.07 4.12
CA THR A 137 -1.84 -3.44 4.05
C THR A 137 -0.87 -3.74 5.19
N ALA A 138 0.02 -2.81 5.53
CA ALA A 138 0.91 -2.94 6.66
C ALA A 138 0.14 -2.98 8.00
N TRP A 139 -0.88 -2.14 8.17
CA TRP A 139 -1.75 -2.14 9.35
C TRP A 139 -2.45 -3.48 9.54
N GLU A 140 -3.04 -4.00 8.47
CA GLU A 140 -3.71 -5.31 8.48
C GLU A 140 -2.74 -6.41 8.93
N ALA A 141 -1.52 -6.45 8.35
CA ALA A 141 -0.52 -7.45 8.70
C ALA A 141 -0.02 -7.32 10.14
N VAL A 142 0.25 -6.10 10.60
CA VAL A 142 0.86 -5.84 11.91
C VAL A 142 -0.16 -5.99 13.04
N PHE A 143 -1.35 -5.40 12.90
CA PHE A 143 -2.33 -5.32 13.98
C PHE A 143 -3.46 -6.34 13.84
N ASP A 144 -4.20 -6.31 12.73
CA ASP A 144 -5.44 -7.08 12.63
C ASP A 144 -5.15 -8.59 12.47
N VAL A 145 -4.08 -8.96 11.77
CA VAL A 145 -3.61 -10.34 11.61
C VAL A 145 -2.57 -10.71 12.66
N GLY A 146 -1.57 -9.86 12.83
CA GLY A 146 -0.41 -10.13 13.69
C GLY A 146 -0.67 -9.94 15.17
N GLY A 147 -1.64 -9.10 15.55
CA GLY A 147 -1.94 -8.79 16.96
C GLY A 147 -0.75 -8.16 17.69
N THR A 148 0.07 -7.37 16.98
CA THR A 148 1.30 -6.79 17.53
C THR A 148 1.01 -5.83 18.69
N GLU A 149 1.72 -6.01 19.78
CA GLU A 149 1.64 -5.21 21.01
C GLU A 149 3.04 -4.90 21.57
N ALA A 150 3.09 -4.16 22.67
CA ALA A 150 4.35 -3.82 23.31
C ALA A 150 5.13 -5.08 23.73
N GLY A 151 6.40 -5.15 23.35
CA GLY A 151 7.28 -6.30 23.60
C GLY A 151 7.23 -7.39 22.53
N SER A 152 6.31 -7.34 21.55
CA SER A 152 6.32 -8.26 20.41
C SER A 152 7.64 -8.19 19.66
N ILE A 153 8.04 -9.32 19.06
CA ILE A 153 9.22 -9.44 18.21
C ILE A 153 8.75 -9.68 16.77
N VAL A 154 9.05 -8.74 15.87
CA VAL A 154 8.51 -8.72 14.51
C VAL A 154 9.64 -8.76 13.49
N LEU A 155 9.54 -9.66 12.51
CA LEU A 155 10.36 -9.63 11.31
C LEU A 155 9.55 -9.06 10.15
N VAL A 156 10.09 -8.04 9.47
CA VAL A 156 9.53 -7.50 8.22
C VAL A 156 10.41 -7.92 7.06
N ASN A 157 9.91 -8.82 6.22
CA ASN A 157 10.59 -9.21 4.98
C ASN A 157 10.31 -8.18 3.88
N GLY A 158 11.38 -7.62 3.28
CA GLY A 158 11.25 -6.54 2.31
C GLY A 158 11.05 -5.15 2.93
N GLY A 159 11.74 -4.87 4.04
CA GLY A 159 11.55 -3.64 4.83
C GLY A 159 11.76 -2.32 4.10
N ALA A 160 12.47 -2.30 2.98
CA ALA A 160 12.75 -1.08 2.21
C ALA A 160 11.65 -0.69 1.20
N GLY A 161 10.71 -1.59 0.92
CA GLY A 161 9.57 -1.32 0.03
C GLY A 161 8.48 -0.49 0.71
N GLY A 162 7.48 -0.05 -0.05
CA GLY A 162 6.41 0.81 0.47
C GLY A 162 5.69 0.21 1.68
N THR A 163 5.16 -1.00 1.56
CA THR A 163 4.45 -1.69 2.65
C THR A 163 5.40 -2.04 3.80
N GLY A 164 6.60 -2.53 3.49
CA GLY A 164 7.60 -2.87 4.51
C GLY A 164 8.03 -1.68 5.35
N SER A 165 8.20 -0.51 4.73
CA SER A 165 8.54 0.74 5.42
C SER A 165 7.47 1.16 6.42
N TYR A 166 6.18 1.00 6.08
CA TYR A 166 5.09 1.25 7.04
C TYR A 166 5.01 0.16 8.10
N ALA A 167 5.21 -1.12 7.75
CA ALA A 167 5.15 -2.22 8.70
C ALA A 167 6.20 -2.07 9.82
N ILE A 168 7.43 -1.66 9.48
CA ILE A 168 8.47 -1.36 10.48
C ILE A 168 7.99 -0.27 11.44
N GLN A 169 7.51 0.85 10.92
CA GLN A 169 7.09 2.00 11.72
C GLN A 169 5.87 1.68 12.60
N LEU A 170 4.88 0.98 12.06
CA LEU A 170 3.67 0.57 12.80
C LEU A 170 4.00 -0.41 13.92
N ALA A 171 4.85 -1.41 13.68
CA ALA A 171 5.29 -2.33 14.71
C ALA A 171 6.08 -1.60 15.82
N ARG A 172 6.96 -0.66 15.45
CA ARG A 172 7.67 0.21 16.42
C ARG A 172 6.71 1.09 17.20
N MET A 173 5.71 1.67 16.56
CA MET A 173 4.67 2.46 17.21
C MET A 173 3.90 1.65 18.27
N ALA A 174 3.69 0.36 18.04
CA ALA A 174 3.10 -0.57 19.00
C ALA A 174 4.05 -0.94 20.15
N GLY A 175 5.33 -0.56 20.10
CA GLY A 175 6.34 -0.93 21.11
C GLY A 175 7.01 -2.29 20.85
N ALA A 176 6.94 -2.81 19.63
CA ALA A 176 7.62 -4.04 19.24
C ALA A 176 9.12 -3.82 18.98
N ARG A 177 9.91 -4.88 19.12
CA ARG A 177 11.24 -5.01 18.55
C ARG A 177 11.13 -5.45 17.10
N VAL A 178 11.85 -4.81 16.19
CA VAL A 178 11.69 -5.07 14.76
C VAL A 178 13.03 -5.41 14.12
N ALA A 179 13.07 -6.55 13.42
CA ALA A 179 14.09 -6.85 12.41
C ALA A 179 13.50 -6.66 11.01
N ALA A 180 14.33 -6.29 10.03
CA ALA A 180 13.89 -6.16 8.65
C ALA A 180 14.92 -6.68 7.67
N THR A 181 14.48 -7.44 6.65
CA THR A 181 15.34 -7.79 5.53
C THR A 181 15.34 -6.70 4.47
N CYS A 182 16.48 -6.45 3.86
CA CYS A 182 16.62 -5.51 2.75
C CYS A 182 17.89 -5.82 1.95
N GLY A 183 18.06 -5.17 0.80
CA GLY A 183 19.36 -5.19 0.10
C GLY A 183 20.39 -4.27 0.78
N PRO A 184 21.71 -4.45 0.51
CA PRO A 184 22.78 -3.77 1.25
C PRO A 184 22.69 -2.24 1.20
N ALA A 185 22.24 -1.67 0.09
CA ALA A 185 22.08 -0.21 -0.06
C ALA A 185 20.95 0.39 0.81
N ASN A 186 20.12 -0.46 1.42
CA ASN A 186 18.96 -0.03 2.20
C ASN A 186 19.10 -0.30 3.72
N MET A 187 20.25 -0.78 4.17
CA MET A 187 20.47 -1.13 5.58
C MET A 187 20.23 0.06 6.53
N ASP A 188 20.81 1.21 6.19
CA ASP A 188 20.65 2.41 7.02
C ASP A 188 19.25 3.01 6.89
N TYR A 189 18.63 2.88 5.73
CA TYR A 189 17.25 3.30 5.52
C TYR A 189 16.27 2.54 6.45
N VAL A 190 16.33 1.21 6.50
CA VAL A 190 15.43 0.43 7.37
C VAL A 190 15.72 0.64 8.86
N ARG A 191 16.98 0.87 9.24
CA ARG A 191 17.33 1.28 10.61
C ARG A 191 16.74 2.65 10.94
N GLY A 192 16.79 3.60 10.01
CA GLY A 192 16.17 4.92 10.15
C GLY A 192 14.65 4.86 10.34
N LEU A 193 13.98 3.85 9.77
CA LEU A 193 12.55 3.58 9.99
C LEU A 193 12.26 2.96 11.36
N GLY A 194 13.28 2.50 12.10
CA GLY A 194 13.17 1.95 13.43
C GLY A 194 13.45 0.44 13.53
N ALA A 195 13.99 -0.21 12.49
CA ALA A 195 14.44 -1.58 12.63
C ALA A 195 15.68 -1.65 13.53
N GLU A 196 15.60 -2.46 14.61
CA GLU A 196 16.70 -2.75 15.51
C GLU A 196 17.79 -3.58 14.81
N LEU A 197 17.36 -4.53 13.97
CA LEU A 197 18.23 -5.35 13.15
C LEU A 197 17.86 -5.19 11.67
N ALA A 198 18.81 -4.74 10.86
CA ALA A 198 18.72 -4.81 9.40
C ALA A 198 19.49 -6.03 8.90
N ILE A 199 18.89 -6.86 8.07
CA ILE A 199 19.44 -8.11 7.55
C ILE A 199 19.61 -7.97 6.04
N ASP A 200 20.85 -8.05 5.55
CA ASP A 200 21.12 -8.14 4.12
C ASP A 200 20.82 -9.56 3.63
N TYR A 201 19.69 -9.74 2.95
CA TYR A 201 19.27 -11.07 2.44
C TYR A 201 20.19 -11.65 1.37
N ARG A 202 21.16 -10.85 0.86
CA ARG A 202 22.18 -11.30 -0.09
C ARG A 202 23.44 -11.83 0.58
N GLN A 203 23.59 -11.59 1.88
CA GLN A 203 24.77 -11.96 2.66
C GLN A 203 24.37 -12.79 3.87
N GLY A 204 24.62 -14.09 3.79
CA GLY A 204 24.32 -15.00 4.90
C GLY A 204 22.87 -15.53 4.89
N ASP A 205 22.56 -16.28 5.91
CA ASP A 205 21.25 -16.90 6.12
C ASP A 205 20.37 -15.98 6.98
N VAL A 206 19.21 -15.62 6.46
CA VAL A 206 18.23 -14.80 7.17
C VAL A 206 17.78 -15.49 8.45
N ALA A 207 17.55 -16.81 8.40
CA ALA A 207 17.09 -17.57 9.56
C ALA A 207 18.13 -17.57 10.68
N ASP A 208 19.42 -17.68 10.37
CA ASP A 208 20.49 -17.64 11.35
C ASP A 208 20.60 -16.27 12.01
N ALA A 209 20.50 -15.19 11.21
CA ALA A 209 20.49 -13.82 11.74
C ALA A 209 19.29 -13.57 12.67
N VAL A 210 18.09 -14.07 12.29
CA VAL A 210 16.88 -13.94 13.11
C VAL A 210 17.01 -14.77 14.40
N ARG A 211 17.50 -16.00 14.35
CA ARG A 211 17.70 -16.85 15.54
C ARG A 211 18.71 -16.26 16.51
N ALA A 212 19.78 -15.64 16.01
CA ALA A 212 20.77 -14.96 16.86
C ALA A 212 20.17 -13.75 17.58
N TRP A 213 19.27 -13.00 16.93
CA TRP A 213 18.64 -11.81 17.48
C TRP A 213 17.43 -12.14 18.37
N ALA A 214 16.65 -13.16 18.00
CA ALA A 214 15.46 -13.65 18.70
C ALA A 214 15.54 -15.16 18.95
N PRO A 215 16.29 -15.63 19.94
CA PRO A 215 16.52 -17.05 20.19
C PRO A 215 15.23 -17.85 20.47
N GLU A 216 14.24 -17.21 21.08
CA GLU A 216 12.92 -17.82 21.36
C GLU A 216 11.97 -17.78 20.13
N GLY A 217 12.42 -17.21 19.03
CA GLY A 217 11.65 -16.99 17.81
C GLY A 217 10.89 -15.66 17.79
N VAL A 218 10.38 -15.29 16.62
CA VAL A 218 9.58 -14.07 16.42
C VAL A 218 8.08 -14.33 16.62
N ASP A 219 7.36 -13.32 17.06
CA ASP A 219 5.90 -13.34 17.22
C ASP A 219 5.18 -13.23 15.88
N LEU A 220 5.73 -12.39 15.01
CA LEU A 220 5.14 -12.07 13.71
C LEU A 220 6.21 -11.99 12.64
N VAL A 221 5.92 -12.58 11.50
CA VAL A 221 6.61 -12.34 10.23
C VAL A 221 5.65 -11.63 9.27
N VAL A 222 5.96 -10.40 8.88
CA VAL A 222 5.25 -9.70 7.81
C VAL A 222 6.04 -9.92 6.52
N ASP A 223 5.51 -10.74 5.61
CA ASP A 223 6.19 -11.02 4.34
C ASP A 223 5.60 -10.15 3.22
N THR A 224 6.33 -9.09 2.84
CA THR A 224 5.95 -8.16 1.76
C THR A 224 6.53 -8.53 0.40
N VAL A 225 7.31 -9.61 0.32
CA VAL A 225 8.01 -10.05 -0.90
C VAL A 225 7.27 -11.18 -1.59
N GLY A 226 6.89 -12.22 -0.82
CA GLY A 226 6.25 -13.42 -1.37
C GLY A 226 7.18 -14.26 -2.23
N GLN A 227 6.62 -14.98 -3.20
CA GLN A 227 7.33 -15.79 -4.20
C GLN A 227 8.31 -16.81 -3.58
N GLY A 228 7.98 -17.32 -2.39
CA GLY A 228 8.82 -18.28 -1.69
C GLY A 228 10.12 -17.71 -1.12
N SER A 229 10.23 -16.40 -1.00
CA SER A 229 11.46 -15.73 -0.51
C SER A 229 11.81 -16.04 0.94
N LEU A 230 10.86 -16.57 1.74
CA LEU A 230 11.03 -16.85 3.16
C LEU A 230 10.25 -18.09 3.60
N LEU A 231 10.37 -19.21 2.86
CA LEU A 231 9.67 -20.49 3.16
C LEU A 231 10.10 -21.10 4.51
N GLU A 232 11.31 -20.79 4.97
CA GLU A 232 11.85 -21.23 6.26
C GLU A 232 11.36 -20.40 7.45
N ALA A 233 10.50 -19.40 7.24
CA ALA A 233 9.99 -18.54 8.32
C ALA A 233 9.37 -19.32 9.49
N VAL A 234 8.77 -20.47 9.22
CA VAL A 234 8.25 -21.38 10.26
C VAL A 234 9.33 -21.85 11.25
N GLU A 235 10.61 -21.87 10.86
CA GLU A 235 11.69 -22.39 11.70
C GLU A 235 12.15 -21.41 12.77
N PHE A 236 11.89 -20.16 12.60
CA PHE A 236 12.25 -19.10 13.54
C PHE A 236 11.03 -18.29 14.03
N THR A 237 9.81 -18.70 13.66
CA THR A 237 8.58 -18.18 14.28
C THR A 237 8.27 -19.04 15.51
N ARG A 238 8.00 -18.41 16.65
CA ARG A 238 7.68 -19.13 17.89
C ARG A 238 6.34 -19.86 17.80
N LYS A 239 6.14 -20.84 18.68
CA LYS A 239 4.83 -21.51 18.81
C LYS A 239 3.76 -20.47 19.17
N GLY A 240 2.63 -20.50 18.45
CA GLY A 240 1.55 -19.52 18.58
C GLY A 240 1.77 -18.24 17.76
N GLY A 241 2.96 -18.05 17.18
CA GLY A 241 3.27 -16.91 16.31
C GLY A 241 2.55 -16.96 14.97
N VAL A 242 2.66 -15.87 14.22
CA VAL A 242 1.96 -15.65 12.97
C VAL A 242 2.94 -15.33 11.85
N ILE A 243 2.71 -15.92 10.69
CA ILE A 243 3.32 -15.48 9.43
C ILE A 243 2.20 -14.87 8.58
N ALA A 244 2.36 -13.62 8.21
CA ALA A 244 1.40 -12.80 7.46
C ALA A 244 1.96 -12.49 6.06
N PRO A 245 1.86 -13.43 5.08
CA PRO A 245 2.24 -13.14 3.71
C PRO A 245 1.22 -12.18 3.09
N ILE A 246 1.73 -11.14 2.42
CA ILE A 246 0.88 -10.22 1.64
C ILE A 246 0.57 -10.89 0.30
N ALA A 247 -0.72 -10.95 -0.05
CA ALA A 247 -1.17 -11.60 -1.27
C ALA A 247 -0.53 -10.99 -2.52
N THR A 248 0.27 -11.79 -3.22
CA THR A 248 0.91 -11.38 -4.46
C THR A 248 0.00 -11.53 -5.67
N LEU A 249 -1.04 -12.38 -5.58
CA LEU A 249 -1.94 -12.79 -6.66
C LEU A 249 -1.22 -13.56 -7.80
N ILE A 250 0.01 -13.99 -7.56
CA ILE A 250 0.76 -14.84 -8.50
C ILE A 250 0.22 -16.27 -8.40
N ALA A 251 -0.18 -16.84 -9.52
CA ALA A 251 -0.60 -18.23 -9.57
C ALA A 251 0.60 -19.16 -9.29
N ASP A 252 0.34 -20.24 -8.54
CA ASP A 252 1.33 -21.31 -8.28
C ASP A 252 2.65 -20.83 -7.64
N GLU A 253 2.63 -19.68 -6.94
CA GLU A 253 3.81 -19.26 -6.19
C GLU A 253 4.12 -20.24 -5.04
N PRO A 254 5.41 -20.46 -4.74
CA PRO A 254 5.79 -21.27 -3.59
C PRO A 254 5.25 -20.67 -2.29
N THR A 255 4.55 -21.46 -1.51
CA THR A 255 4.00 -21.09 -0.21
C THR A 255 4.54 -21.97 0.90
N ILE A 256 4.42 -21.50 2.13
CA ILE A 256 4.76 -22.27 3.31
C ILE A 256 3.82 -23.50 3.37
N ASP A 257 4.40 -24.70 3.56
CA ASP A 257 3.64 -25.92 3.74
C ASP A 257 2.74 -25.83 4.99
N PRO A 258 1.41 -25.91 4.84
CA PRO A 258 0.48 -25.83 5.96
C PRO A 258 0.71 -26.90 7.02
N ALA A 259 1.07 -28.13 6.62
CA ALA A 259 1.33 -29.23 7.57
C ALA A 259 2.58 -28.95 8.41
N ARG A 260 3.62 -28.35 7.81
CA ARG A 260 4.84 -27.93 8.53
C ARG A 260 4.54 -26.81 9.52
N ALA A 261 3.72 -25.83 9.13
CA ALA A 261 3.32 -24.73 10.01
C ALA A 261 2.49 -25.25 11.19
N GLU A 262 1.52 -26.13 10.94
CA GLU A 262 0.67 -26.75 11.98
C GLU A 262 1.51 -27.56 12.97
N ALA A 263 2.43 -28.40 12.49
CA ALA A 263 3.33 -29.20 13.32
C ALA A 263 4.19 -28.33 14.26
N ARG A 264 4.50 -27.09 13.87
CA ARG A 264 5.24 -26.09 14.67
C ARG A 264 4.32 -25.23 15.54
N GLY A 265 3.01 -25.35 15.37
CA GLY A 265 2.02 -24.50 16.04
C GLY A 265 2.09 -23.04 15.60
N VAL A 266 2.51 -22.79 14.34
CA VAL A 266 2.59 -21.47 13.72
C VAL A 266 1.39 -21.25 12.82
N ARG A 267 0.79 -20.07 12.85
CA ARG A 267 -0.32 -19.71 11.96
C ARG A 267 0.21 -19.00 10.72
N VAL A 268 -0.22 -19.42 9.54
CA VAL A 268 0.03 -18.71 8.29
C VAL A 268 -1.29 -18.08 7.85
N VAL A 269 -1.37 -16.78 7.86
CA VAL A 269 -2.59 -16.01 7.58
C VAL A 269 -2.32 -15.03 6.44
N PRO A 270 -2.74 -15.34 5.19
CA PRO A 270 -2.58 -14.43 4.08
C PRO A 270 -3.28 -13.09 4.36
N THR A 271 -2.56 -12.01 4.11
CA THR A 271 -3.03 -10.65 4.36
C THR A 271 -3.61 -10.07 3.08
N ILE A 272 -4.90 -9.77 3.13
CA ILE A 272 -5.64 -9.09 2.07
C ILE A 272 -6.46 -7.99 2.74
N SER A 273 -6.26 -6.74 2.33
CA SER A 273 -7.00 -5.60 2.90
C SER A 273 -8.49 -5.77 2.71
N SER A 274 -9.24 -5.75 3.81
CA SER A 274 -10.70 -5.79 3.81
C SER A 274 -11.28 -4.41 3.59
N HIS A 275 -12.17 -4.27 2.61
CA HIS A 275 -12.89 -3.01 2.35
C HIS A 275 -13.65 -2.49 3.59
N ALA A 276 -14.15 -3.39 4.44
CA ALA A 276 -14.87 -3.01 5.66
C ALA A 276 -13.98 -2.34 6.72
N ASN A 277 -12.69 -2.70 6.76
CA ASN A 277 -11.75 -2.16 7.74
C ASN A 277 -11.03 -0.89 7.26
N GLN A 278 -10.96 -0.68 5.95
CA GLN A 278 -10.18 0.42 5.35
C GLN A 278 -10.51 1.81 5.90
N PRO A 279 -11.78 2.22 6.10
CA PRO A 279 -12.08 3.54 6.64
C PRO A 279 -11.45 3.78 8.01
N ARG A 280 -11.59 2.81 8.93
CA ARG A 280 -11.00 2.88 10.27
C ARG A 280 -9.47 2.91 10.23
N GLN A 281 -8.88 2.04 9.42
CA GLN A 281 -7.44 1.93 9.27
C GLN A 281 -6.85 3.21 8.68
N LEU A 282 -7.45 3.75 7.61
CA LEU A 282 -6.97 4.98 6.97
C LEU A 282 -7.08 6.19 7.91
N ALA A 283 -8.16 6.31 8.66
CA ALA A 283 -8.31 7.37 9.66
C ALA A 283 -7.25 7.30 10.75
N ALA A 284 -6.95 6.11 11.27
CA ALA A 284 -5.91 5.90 12.28
C ALA A 284 -4.50 6.20 11.71
N LEU A 285 -4.25 5.83 10.45
CA LEU A 285 -2.99 6.11 9.77
C LEU A 285 -2.79 7.61 9.53
N VAL A 286 -3.83 8.33 9.11
CA VAL A 286 -3.79 9.80 8.95
C VAL A 286 -3.50 10.46 10.30
N ALA A 287 -4.13 10.00 11.39
CA ALA A 287 -3.84 10.53 12.72
C ALA A 287 -2.39 10.26 13.13
N ALA A 288 -1.88 9.05 12.91
CA ALA A 288 -0.49 8.70 13.23
C ALA A 288 0.52 9.52 12.41
N LEU A 289 0.23 9.78 11.12
CA LEU A 289 1.05 10.64 10.25
C LEU A 289 1.02 12.10 10.74
N ALA A 290 -0.16 12.61 11.07
CA ALA A 290 -0.33 13.98 11.57
C ALA A 290 0.38 14.22 12.93
N GLU A 291 0.42 13.20 13.79
CA GLU A 291 1.10 13.23 15.08
C GLU A 291 2.62 12.96 14.97
N GLY A 292 3.13 12.69 13.76
CA GLY A 292 4.54 12.35 13.55
C GLY A 292 4.97 10.99 14.13
N LYS A 293 4.02 10.11 14.43
CA LYS A 293 4.28 8.74 14.91
C LYS A 293 4.77 7.83 13.80
N ILE A 294 4.31 8.11 12.57
CA ILE A 294 4.81 7.50 11.34
C ILE A 294 5.09 8.60 10.32
N HIS A 295 5.94 8.30 9.34
CA HIS A 295 6.29 9.19 8.25
C HIS A 295 6.09 8.48 6.91
N ALA A 296 5.86 9.24 5.84
CA ALA A 296 5.89 8.69 4.50
C ALA A 296 7.26 8.06 4.23
N PRO A 297 7.32 6.90 3.53
CA PRO A 297 8.58 6.35 3.06
C PRO A 297 9.26 7.30 2.07
N GLU A 298 10.49 7.02 1.67
CA GLU A 298 11.13 7.78 0.59
C GLU A 298 10.22 7.80 -0.64
N ILE A 299 9.96 8.98 -1.20
CA ILE A 299 9.04 9.17 -2.33
C ILE A 299 9.83 9.51 -3.59
N THR A 300 9.61 8.74 -4.66
CA THR A 300 10.02 9.09 -6.01
C THR A 300 8.85 9.71 -6.74
N LEU A 301 8.93 11.01 -7.07
CA LEU A 301 7.92 11.69 -7.87
C LEU A 301 8.12 11.41 -9.35
N MET A 302 7.03 11.13 -10.04
CA MET A 302 6.99 10.98 -11.50
C MET A 302 5.76 11.70 -12.06
N PRO A 303 5.83 12.33 -13.24
CA PRO A 303 4.64 12.94 -13.85
C PRO A 303 3.62 11.86 -14.27
N LEU A 304 2.33 12.23 -14.36
CA LEU A 304 1.24 11.30 -14.66
C LEU A 304 1.45 10.56 -15.98
N ASP A 305 1.97 11.21 -17.00
CA ASP A 305 2.26 10.62 -18.33
C ASP A 305 3.37 9.56 -18.31
N GLN A 306 4.12 9.47 -17.20
CA GLN A 306 5.11 8.42 -16.96
C GLN A 306 4.57 7.24 -16.14
N ALA A 307 3.25 7.09 -15.98
CA ALA A 307 2.67 5.98 -15.21
C ALA A 307 3.11 4.59 -15.75
N GLY A 308 3.26 4.43 -17.06
CA GLY A 308 3.78 3.20 -17.66
C GLY A 308 5.20 2.88 -17.19
N GLU A 309 6.07 3.88 -17.09
CA GLU A 309 7.44 3.72 -16.58
C GLU A 309 7.44 3.45 -15.07
N ALA A 310 6.55 4.09 -14.30
CA ALA A 310 6.36 3.80 -12.89
C ALA A 310 5.97 2.33 -12.66
N HIS A 311 5.07 1.80 -13.50
CA HIS A 311 4.70 0.39 -13.47
C HIS A 311 5.87 -0.53 -13.80
N ARG A 312 6.70 -0.22 -14.82
CA ARG A 312 7.92 -1.01 -15.14
C ARG A 312 8.86 -1.06 -13.95
N LYS A 313 9.09 0.07 -13.28
CA LYS A 313 9.97 0.14 -12.11
C LYS A 313 9.47 -0.74 -10.96
N ILE A 314 8.17 -0.70 -10.65
CA ILE A 314 7.59 -1.52 -9.58
C ILE A 314 7.61 -3.01 -9.96
N GLN A 315 7.29 -3.37 -11.21
CA GLN A 315 7.34 -4.75 -11.69
C GLN A 315 8.75 -5.32 -11.66
N ALA A 316 9.76 -4.51 -11.97
CA ALA A 316 11.17 -4.92 -11.88
C ALA A 316 11.63 -5.16 -10.42
N GLY A 317 10.87 -4.69 -9.44
CA GLY A 317 11.22 -4.78 -8.03
C GLY A 317 12.30 -3.80 -7.60
N HIS A 318 12.74 -3.91 -6.35
CA HIS A 318 13.85 -3.13 -5.76
C HIS A 318 13.58 -1.61 -5.66
N VAL A 319 12.31 -1.18 -5.73
CA VAL A 319 11.95 0.21 -5.44
C VAL A 319 12.07 0.45 -3.94
N ARG A 320 12.88 1.45 -3.54
CA ARG A 320 12.92 1.93 -2.18
C ARG A 320 11.76 2.91 -1.96
N GLY A 321 10.99 2.69 -0.91
CA GLY A 321 9.85 3.54 -0.58
C GLY A 321 8.69 3.43 -1.57
N LYS A 322 8.21 4.58 -2.05
CA LYS A 322 7.01 4.71 -2.89
C LYS A 322 7.26 5.54 -4.14
N ILE A 323 6.62 5.18 -5.23
CA ILE A 323 6.45 6.05 -6.39
C ILE A 323 5.10 6.76 -6.24
N VAL A 324 5.09 8.06 -6.51
CA VAL A 324 3.88 8.91 -6.50
C VAL A 324 3.84 9.70 -7.81
N LEU A 325 2.70 9.62 -8.50
CA LEU A 325 2.45 10.38 -9.71
C LEU A 325 1.99 11.80 -9.36
N VAL A 326 2.59 12.78 -10.00
CA VAL A 326 2.17 14.19 -9.94
C VAL A 326 1.07 14.39 -10.97
N VAL A 327 -0.15 14.65 -10.50
CA VAL A 327 -1.32 14.91 -11.37
C VAL A 327 -1.55 16.41 -11.51
N ASN A 328 -1.59 17.13 -10.39
CA ASN A 328 -1.72 18.60 -10.37
C ASN A 328 -0.86 19.19 -9.24
N GLU A 329 0.36 19.62 -9.58
CA GLU A 329 1.32 20.18 -8.62
C GLU A 329 0.81 21.47 -7.95
N ALA A 330 -0.05 22.23 -8.64
CA ALA A 330 -0.55 23.48 -8.11
C ALA A 330 -1.42 23.32 -6.84
N LEU A 331 -2.05 22.14 -6.68
CA LEU A 331 -2.83 21.80 -5.47
C LEU A 331 -1.95 21.34 -4.31
N GLY A 332 -0.71 20.95 -4.58
CA GLY A 332 0.21 20.41 -3.57
C GLY A 332 1.01 21.47 -2.81
N ARG A 333 0.83 22.76 -3.19
CA ARG A 333 1.53 23.91 -2.60
C ARG A 333 0.80 24.51 -1.41
#